data_b8fdac03716a0b2dfa8aee198010c91f
#
_entry.id   b8fdac03716a0b2dfa8aee198010c91f
#
_cell.length_a   1.000
_cell.length_b   1.000
_cell.length_c   1.000
_cell.angle_alpha   90.00
_cell.angle_beta   90.00
_cell.angle_gamma   90.00
#
_symmetry.space_group_name_H-M   'P 1'
#
loop_
_entity.id
_entity.type
_entity.pdbx_description
1 polymer ?
#
loop_
_entity_poly.entity_id
_entity_poly.type
_entity_poly.pdbx_seq_one_letter_code
_entity_poly.pdbx_strand_id
1 'polypeptide(L)'
;DSDKLNKDIKKYIKDNPGTSKNKYSGMFENKNLIFVVAESYSEIGVDEKRTPTLYKLIHNGFTFDNFYVPYYLSTIGGEAQSLTGLYPNYATLTKWKSGENSFPYGLATVFKDKGYNTYAYHAHNGYFQNRYKYLKSLGFDNFKACNMGLDINCDVWPESDIEMIEKTYTDYIDSDKPFMAYYMTVSGHMLSLIHI
;
A
#
# COMPACT_ATOMS: atom_id res chain seq x y z
N ASP A 1 12.79 -28.31 -16.67
CA ASP A 1 11.44 -27.83 -16.28
C ASP A 1 11.23 -26.33 -16.28
N SER A 2 12.28 -25.51 -16.23
CA SER A 2 12.16 -24.06 -16.38
C SER A 2 11.62 -23.65 -17.76
N ASP A 3 11.95 -24.39 -18.82
CA ASP A 3 11.49 -24.11 -20.19
C ASP A 3 10.00 -24.37 -20.37
N LYS A 4 9.47 -25.40 -19.71
CA LYS A 4 8.03 -25.68 -19.71
C LYS A 4 7.29 -24.57 -18.97
N LEU A 5 7.76 -24.20 -17.77
CA LEU A 5 7.17 -23.10 -16.99
C LEU A 5 7.17 -21.79 -17.77
N ASN A 6 8.29 -21.46 -18.44
CA ASN A 6 8.39 -20.26 -19.26
C ASN A 6 7.40 -20.27 -20.46
N LYS A 7 7.18 -21.42 -21.08
CA LYS A 7 6.18 -21.57 -22.16
C LYS A 7 4.75 -21.38 -21.62
N ASP A 8 4.46 -21.95 -20.47
CA ASP A 8 3.14 -21.87 -19.84
C ASP A 8 2.84 -20.41 -19.41
N ILE A 9 3.83 -19.70 -18.86
CA ILE A 9 3.71 -18.27 -18.50
C ILE A 9 3.48 -17.42 -19.75
N LYS A 10 4.26 -17.62 -20.80
CA LYS A 10 4.09 -16.89 -22.07
C LYS A 10 2.72 -17.13 -22.69
N LYS A 11 2.25 -18.38 -22.66
CA LYS A 11 0.91 -18.72 -23.12
C LYS A 11 -0.15 -18.01 -22.28
N TYR A 12 -0.05 -18.06 -20.96
CA TYR A 12 -0.99 -17.38 -20.04
C TYR A 12 -1.07 -15.88 -20.33
N ILE A 13 0.08 -15.19 -20.45
CA ILE A 13 0.13 -13.76 -20.74
C ILE A 13 -0.52 -13.44 -22.10
N LYS A 14 -0.31 -14.29 -23.11
CA LYS A 14 -0.93 -14.13 -24.43
C LYS A 14 -2.45 -14.30 -24.39
N ASP A 15 -2.92 -15.30 -23.64
CA ASP A 15 -4.34 -15.65 -23.55
C ASP A 15 -5.10 -14.70 -22.60
N ASN A 16 -4.38 -13.99 -21.72
CA ASN A 16 -4.93 -13.04 -20.75
C ASN A 16 -4.27 -11.66 -20.95
N PRO A 17 -4.63 -10.93 -22.00
CA PRO A 17 -4.07 -9.61 -22.23
C PRO A 17 -4.43 -8.66 -21.09
N GLY A 18 -3.51 -7.75 -20.77
CA GLY A 18 -3.71 -6.75 -19.73
C GLY A 18 -4.90 -5.81 -20.01
N THR A 19 -5.26 -5.02 -19.04
CA THR A 19 -6.37 -4.06 -19.12
C THR A 19 -6.15 -3.08 -20.28
N SER A 20 -7.19 -2.89 -21.10
CA SER A 20 -7.17 -1.92 -22.17
C SER A 20 -7.15 -0.49 -21.64
N LYS A 21 -6.53 0.42 -22.38
CA LYS A 21 -6.67 1.85 -22.13
C LYS A 21 -8.12 2.30 -22.24
N ASN A 22 -8.51 3.26 -21.42
CA ASN A 22 -9.83 3.88 -21.44
C ASN A 22 -9.70 5.41 -21.37
N LYS A 23 -10.83 6.13 -21.31
CA LYS A 23 -10.86 7.60 -21.28
C LYS A 23 -10.16 8.24 -20.06
N TYR A 24 -9.85 7.46 -19.03
CA TYR A 24 -9.16 7.93 -17.83
C TYR A 24 -7.65 7.62 -17.86
N SER A 25 -7.18 6.88 -18.87
CA SER A 25 -5.76 6.51 -18.98
C SER A 25 -4.90 7.76 -19.11
N GLY A 26 -3.91 7.89 -18.21
CA GLY A 26 -3.03 9.07 -18.13
C GLY A 26 -3.59 10.27 -17.36
N MET A 27 -4.81 10.22 -16.84
CA MET A 27 -5.45 11.35 -16.11
C MET A 27 -4.58 11.86 -14.95
N PHE A 28 -3.85 10.99 -14.28
CA PHE A 28 -3.00 11.32 -13.14
C PHE A 28 -1.51 11.31 -13.47
N GLU A 29 -1.15 11.39 -14.75
CA GLU A 29 0.25 11.47 -15.16
C GLU A 29 0.91 12.71 -14.52
N ASN A 30 2.13 12.53 -13.99
CA ASN A 30 2.89 13.57 -13.28
C ASN A 30 2.22 14.12 -11.99
N LYS A 31 1.25 13.41 -11.43
CA LYS A 31 0.65 13.76 -10.13
C LYS A 31 1.31 12.97 -9.01
N ASN A 32 1.38 13.57 -7.84
CA ASN A 32 1.78 12.87 -6.62
C ASN A 32 0.75 11.83 -6.22
N LEU A 33 1.20 10.75 -5.57
CA LEU A 33 0.32 9.72 -5.03
C LEU A 33 0.50 9.61 -3.52
N ILE A 34 -0.59 9.78 -2.79
CA ILE A 34 -0.69 9.34 -1.39
C ILE A 34 -1.58 8.10 -1.39
N PHE A 35 -1.01 6.97 -0.99
CA PHE A 35 -1.68 5.67 -0.97
C PHE A 35 -1.84 5.21 0.48
N VAL A 36 -3.08 5.13 0.95
CA VAL A 36 -3.39 4.78 2.34
C VAL A 36 -4.08 3.42 2.39
N VAL A 37 -3.50 2.47 3.13
CA VAL A 37 -4.17 1.25 3.55
C VAL A 37 -4.74 1.49 4.94
N ALA A 38 -6.04 1.67 5.02
CA ALA A 38 -6.74 1.98 6.25
C ALA A 38 -7.12 0.68 6.99
N GLU A 39 -6.37 0.35 8.05
CA GLU A 39 -6.59 -0.85 8.86
C GLU A 39 -7.97 -0.86 9.50
N SER A 40 -8.68 -1.99 9.36
CA SER A 40 -10.03 -2.20 9.92
C SER A 40 -11.08 -1.16 9.52
N TYR A 41 -10.83 -0.42 8.45
CA TYR A 41 -11.74 0.62 7.97
C TYR A 41 -12.96 0.00 7.26
N SER A 42 -14.12 0.60 7.49
CA SER A 42 -15.38 0.25 6.82
C SER A 42 -16.04 1.52 6.26
N GLU A 43 -16.79 1.36 5.17
CA GLU A 43 -17.58 2.45 4.55
C GLU A 43 -18.58 3.12 5.52
N ILE A 44 -18.99 2.43 6.59
CA ILE A 44 -19.80 3.00 7.68
C ILE A 44 -19.11 4.21 8.33
N GLY A 45 -17.77 4.27 8.26
CA GLY A 45 -16.99 5.41 8.74
C GLY A 45 -17.07 6.65 7.85
N VAL A 46 -17.72 6.59 6.69
CA VAL A 46 -17.91 7.74 5.79
C VAL A 46 -19.14 8.53 6.22
N ASP A 47 -18.92 9.70 6.79
CA ASP A 47 -19.99 10.55 7.29
C ASP A 47 -19.69 12.02 7.01
N GLU A 48 -20.65 12.77 6.50
CA GLU A 48 -20.47 14.16 6.10
C GLU A 48 -20.02 15.07 7.25
N LYS A 49 -20.48 14.78 8.46
CA LYS A 49 -20.19 15.59 9.67
C LYS A 49 -18.98 15.09 10.44
N ARG A 50 -18.83 13.77 10.56
CA ARG A 50 -17.77 13.14 11.38
C ARG A 50 -16.45 12.97 10.61
N THR A 51 -16.53 12.65 9.31
CA THR A 51 -15.39 12.42 8.45
C THR A 51 -15.47 13.25 7.16
N PRO A 52 -15.60 14.60 7.26
CA PRO A 52 -15.96 15.46 6.12
C PRO A 52 -14.95 15.40 4.98
N THR A 53 -13.66 15.23 5.28
CA THR A 53 -12.62 15.11 4.25
C THR A 53 -12.77 13.81 3.46
N LEU A 54 -12.98 12.70 4.15
CA LEU A 54 -13.18 11.39 3.53
C LEU A 54 -14.47 11.37 2.71
N TYR A 55 -15.54 11.94 3.26
CA TYR A 55 -16.81 12.11 2.55
C TYR A 55 -16.62 12.85 1.22
N LYS A 56 -15.88 13.99 1.22
CA LYS A 56 -15.56 14.75 0.01
C LYS A 56 -14.74 13.93 -0.99
N LEU A 57 -13.73 13.19 -0.52
CA LEU A 57 -12.88 12.38 -1.40
C LEU A 57 -13.69 11.30 -2.12
N ILE A 58 -14.57 10.60 -1.40
CA ILE A 58 -15.40 9.53 -1.94
C ILE A 58 -16.44 10.08 -2.93
N HIS A 59 -17.05 11.23 -2.64
CA HIS A 59 -18.09 11.80 -3.50
C HIS A 59 -17.55 12.57 -4.72
N ASN A 60 -16.28 12.99 -4.70
CA ASN A 60 -15.66 13.71 -5.81
C ASN A 60 -14.56 12.91 -6.55
N GLY A 61 -14.31 11.69 -6.13
CA GLY A 61 -13.31 10.81 -6.70
C GLY A 61 -13.91 9.58 -7.40
N PHE A 62 -13.05 8.61 -7.67
CA PHE A 62 -13.49 7.30 -8.12
C PHE A 62 -13.81 6.42 -6.91
N THR A 63 -14.97 5.79 -6.93
CA THR A 63 -15.38 4.80 -5.94
C THR A 63 -15.57 3.47 -6.65
N PHE A 64 -15.12 2.38 -6.01
CA PHE A 64 -15.19 1.04 -6.56
C PHE A 64 -16.13 0.18 -5.71
N ASP A 65 -17.34 -0.08 -6.22
CA ASP A 65 -18.38 -0.81 -5.50
C ASP A 65 -18.05 -2.30 -5.29
N ASN A 66 -17.17 -2.83 -6.13
CA ASN A 66 -16.76 -4.24 -6.11
C ASN A 66 -15.26 -4.38 -5.78
N PHE A 67 -14.80 -3.70 -4.73
CA PHE A 67 -13.43 -3.81 -4.24
C PHE A 67 -13.36 -4.83 -3.10
N TYR A 68 -12.54 -5.89 -3.28
CA TYR A 68 -12.41 -6.98 -2.32
C TYR A 68 -10.94 -7.26 -2.01
N VAL A 69 -10.67 -7.64 -0.76
CA VAL A 69 -9.36 -8.08 -0.30
C VAL A 69 -9.38 -9.57 0.07
N PRO A 70 -8.25 -10.30 -0.02
CA PRO A 70 -8.20 -11.70 0.35
C PRO A 70 -8.28 -11.87 1.86
N TYR A 71 -9.49 -12.07 2.38
CA TYR A 71 -9.81 -12.14 3.80
C TYR A 71 -8.89 -13.05 4.63
N TYR A 72 -8.61 -14.26 4.14
CA TYR A 72 -7.83 -15.26 4.87
C TYR A 72 -6.32 -14.98 4.98
N LEU A 73 -5.83 -13.95 4.33
CA LEU A 73 -4.41 -13.57 4.33
C LEU A 73 -4.11 -12.35 5.21
N SER A 74 -5.11 -11.86 5.92
CA SER A 74 -5.04 -10.66 6.77
C SER A 74 -4.44 -9.42 6.09
N THR A 75 -3.99 -8.44 6.86
CA THR A 75 -3.43 -7.17 6.40
C THR A 75 -2.33 -7.35 5.36
N ILE A 76 -1.39 -8.27 5.58
CA ILE A 76 -0.26 -8.45 4.66
C ILE A 76 -0.67 -8.98 3.28
N GLY A 77 -1.76 -9.76 3.22
CA GLY A 77 -2.33 -10.20 1.95
C GLY A 77 -2.94 -9.04 1.17
N GLY A 78 -3.66 -8.16 1.85
CA GLY A 78 -4.19 -6.92 1.27
C GLY A 78 -3.09 -5.97 0.80
N GLU A 79 -2.03 -5.77 1.60
CA GLU A 79 -0.85 -5.00 1.21
C GLU A 79 -0.21 -5.57 -0.07
N ALA A 80 0.05 -6.88 -0.10
CA ALA A 80 0.67 -7.54 -1.24
C ALA A 80 -0.15 -7.34 -2.51
N GLN A 81 -1.46 -7.57 -2.45
CA GLN A 81 -2.36 -7.40 -3.57
C GLN A 81 -2.38 -5.95 -4.07
N SER A 82 -2.49 -5.00 -3.16
CA SER A 82 -2.59 -3.57 -3.49
C SER A 82 -1.31 -3.02 -4.11
N LEU A 83 -0.14 -3.46 -3.62
CA LEU A 83 1.16 -2.95 -4.05
C LEU A 83 1.75 -3.71 -5.26
N THR A 84 1.29 -4.92 -5.54
CA THR A 84 1.82 -5.73 -6.65
C THR A 84 0.80 -6.03 -7.75
N GLY A 85 -0.49 -5.89 -7.48
CA GLY A 85 -1.56 -6.33 -8.39
C GLY A 85 -1.68 -7.86 -8.50
N LEU A 86 -0.97 -8.62 -7.67
CA LEU A 86 -0.98 -10.08 -7.68
C LEU A 86 -1.83 -10.62 -6.55
N TYR A 87 -2.55 -11.71 -6.81
CA TYR A 87 -3.29 -12.42 -5.76
C TYR A 87 -2.33 -13.32 -4.96
N PRO A 88 -2.03 -12.98 -3.69
CA PRO A 88 -1.04 -13.72 -2.91
C PRO A 88 -1.61 -15.02 -2.34
N ASN A 89 -0.70 -15.96 -2.04
CA ASN A 89 -0.97 -17.15 -1.24
C ASN A 89 0.07 -17.28 -0.12
N TYR A 90 -0.14 -18.22 0.81
CA TYR A 90 0.77 -18.37 1.95
C TYR A 90 2.23 -18.62 1.56
N ALA A 91 2.49 -19.42 0.53
CA ALA A 91 3.85 -19.71 0.09
C ALA A 91 4.53 -18.46 -0.50
N THR A 92 3.80 -17.71 -1.31
CA THR A 92 4.33 -16.45 -1.87
C THR A 92 4.51 -15.38 -0.81
N LEU A 93 3.62 -15.26 0.18
CA LEU A 93 3.77 -14.32 1.29
C LEU A 93 4.98 -14.64 2.16
N THR A 94 5.28 -15.91 2.42
CA THR A 94 6.46 -16.31 3.17
C THR A 94 7.74 -15.85 2.46
N LYS A 95 7.82 -16.04 1.15
CA LYS A 95 8.94 -15.57 0.33
C LYS A 95 8.96 -14.04 0.24
N TRP A 96 7.82 -13.41 0.13
CA TRP A 96 7.70 -11.97 0.06
C TRP A 96 8.24 -11.29 1.33
N LYS A 97 7.91 -11.81 2.51
CA LYS A 97 8.44 -11.33 3.79
C LYS A 97 9.95 -11.40 3.91
N SER A 98 10.62 -12.28 3.17
CA SER A 98 12.09 -12.35 3.18
C SER A 98 12.74 -11.10 2.60
N GLY A 99 12.05 -10.38 1.71
CA GLY A 99 12.58 -9.24 0.98
C GLY A 99 13.61 -9.62 -0.09
N GLU A 100 13.71 -10.91 -0.42
CA GLU A 100 14.65 -11.42 -1.42
C GLU A 100 14.10 -11.40 -2.85
N ASN A 101 12.80 -11.17 -2.97
CA ASN A 101 12.14 -11.10 -4.27
C ASN A 101 12.29 -9.70 -4.90
N SER A 102 12.35 -9.66 -6.22
CA SER A 102 12.25 -8.45 -7.01
C SER A 102 10.83 -8.31 -7.58
N PHE A 103 10.30 -7.09 -7.51
CA PHE A 103 8.96 -6.77 -8.03
C PHE A 103 9.06 -5.65 -9.06
N PRO A 104 9.51 -5.94 -10.30
CA PRO A 104 9.71 -4.92 -11.34
C PRO A 104 8.42 -4.20 -11.74
N TYR A 105 7.27 -4.80 -11.47
CA TYR A 105 5.93 -4.22 -11.72
C TYR A 105 5.21 -3.82 -10.43
N GLY A 106 5.90 -3.87 -9.29
CA GLY A 106 5.36 -3.34 -8.03
C GLY A 106 5.09 -1.85 -8.14
N LEU A 107 4.05 -1.38 -7.47
CA LEU A 107 3.59 0.00 -7.61
C LEU A 107 4.72 1.00 -7.34
N ALA A 108 5.45 0.87 -6.22
CA ALA A 108 6.55 1.77 -5.88
C ALA A 108 7.73 1.66 -6.87
N THR A 109 8.04 0.46 -7.37
CA THR A 109 9.08 0.28 -8.40
C THR A 109 8.73 1.06 -9.66
N VAL A 110 7.48 0.97 -10.14
CA VAL A 110 7.01 1.70 -11.32
C VAL A 110 7.09 3.21 -11.12
N PHE A 111 6.74 3.72 -9.94
CA PHE A 111 6.87 5.15 -9.62
C PHE A 111 8.35 5.57 -9.58
N LYS A 112 9.19 4.80 -8.93
CA LYS A 112 10.64 5.05 -8.87
C LYS A 112 11.28 5.10 -10.26
N ASP A 113 10.94 4.15 -11.15
CA ASP A 113 11.44 4.12 -12.53
C ASP A 113 11.01 5.35 -13.34
N LYS A 114 9.94 6.02 -12.92
CA LYS A 114 9.46 7.29 -13.47
C LYS A 114 10.08 8.53 -12.80
N GLY A 115 11.04 8.35 -11.90
CA GLY A 115 11.76 9.45 -11.24
C GLY A 115 11.09 10.01 -9.98
N TYR A 116 10.08 9.33 -9.45
CA TYR A 116 9.44 9.70 -8.19
C TYR A 116 10.29 9.33 -6.99
N ASN A 117 10.25 10.14 -5.94
CA ASN A 117 10.68 9.73 -4.63
C ASN A 117 9.61 8.81 -4.00
N THR A 118 10.02 7.72 -3.37
CA THR A 118 9.11 6.73 -2.81
C THR A 118 9.30 6.60 -1.31
N TYR A 119 8.19 6.76 -0.57
CA TYR A 119 8.15 6.76 0.88
C TYR A 119 7.12 5.75 1.38
N ALA A 120 7.45 5.05 2.45
CA ALA A 120 6.53 4.17 3.15
C ALA A 120 6.58 4.42 4.66
N TYR A 121 5.41 4.41 5.29
CA TYR A 121 5.25 4.72 6.71
C TYR A 121 4.33 3.72 7.39
N HIS A 122 4.68 3.35 8.63
CA HIS A 122 3.87 2.49 9.47
C HIS A 122 4.03 2.89 10.93
N ALA A 123 2.93 3.18 11.61
CA ALA A 123 3.00 3.62 13.01
C ALA A 123 3.50 2.53 13.97
N HIS A 124 3.30 1.25 13.62
CA HIS A 124 3.80 0.13 14.43
C HIS A 124 5.26 -0.23 14.15
N ASN A 125 5.78 -1.22 14.88
CA ASN A 125 7.15 -1.71 14.77
C ASN A 125 7.51 -2.16 13.34
N GLY A 126 8.52 -1.56 12.74
CA GLY A 126 8.96 -1.86 11.37
C GLY A 126 9.49 -3.27 11.15
N TYR A 127 9.91 -3.97 12.22
CA TYR A 127 10.30 -5.39 12.14
C TYR A 127 9.09 -6.33 12.08
N PHE A 128 7.93 -5.88 12.52
CA PHE A 128 6.72 -6.69 12.46
C PHE A 128 6.43 -7.09 11.02
N GLN A 129 6.18 -8.38 10.79
CA GLN A 129 5.98 -8.96 9.46
C GLN A 129 7.15 -8.73 8.49
N ASN A 130 8.33 -8.32 8.96
CA ASN A 130 9.50 -7.94 8.14
C ASN A 130 9.21 -6.81 7.13
N ARG A 131 8.34 -5.86 7.45
CA ARG A 131 7.97 -4.75 6.55
C ARG A 131 9.18 -4.02 5.98
N TYR A 132 10.17 -3.76 6.80
CA TYR A 132 11.41 -3.08 6.37
C TYR A 132 12.14 -3.77 5.21
N LYS A 133 12.01 -5.10 5.09
CA LYS A 133 12.62 -5.87 4.00
C LYS A 133 11.76 -5.83 2.74
N TYR A 134 10.49 -6.23 2.85
CA TYR A 134 9.68 -6.37 1.66
C TYR A 134 9.26 -5.03 1.06
N LEU A 135 9.02 -4.00 1.85
CA LEU A 135 8.74 -2.67 1.30
C LEU A 135 9.92 -2.13 0.49
N LYS A 136 11.15 -2.37 0.97
CA LYS A 136 12.35 -2.06 0.19
C LYS A 136 12.40 -2.86 -1.12
N SER A 137 12.07 -4.15 -1.11
CA SER A 137 12.03 -4.98 -2.31
C SER A 137 10.95 -4.58 -3.30
N LEU A 138 9.90 -3.90 -2.84
CA LEU A 138 8.82 -3.33 -3.65
C LEU A 138 9.17 -1.98 -4.29
N GLY A 139 10.34 -1.41 -4.00
CA GLY A 139 10.80 -0.15 -4.59
C GLY A 139 10.68 1.08 -3.70
N PHE A 140 10.32 0.94 -2.42
CA PHE A 140 10.36 2.07 -1.49
C PHE A 140 11.79 2.35 -1.05
N ASP A 141 12.28 3.57 -1.32
CA ASP A 141 13.62 4.01 -0.92
C ASP A 141 13.66 4.47 0.53
N ASN A 142 12.56 5.02 1.02
CA ASN A 142 12.44 5.55 2.37
C ASN A 142 11.36 4.78 3.13
N PHE A 143 11.72 4.23 4.28
CA PHE A 143 10.77 3.59 5.18
C PHE A 143 11.00 4.07 6.60
N LYS A 144 9.94 4.56 7.25
CA LYS A 144 9.94 4.92 8.68
C LYS A 144 8.83 4.19 9.41
N ALA A 145 9.16 3.66 10.57
CA ALA A 145 8.23 3.00 11.47
C ALA A 145 8.73 3.16 12.91
N CYS A 146 7.93 2.76 13.88
CA CYS A 146 8.43 2.64 15.25
C CYS A 146 9.70 1.78 15.28
N ASN A 147 10.70 2.24 16.03
CA ASN A 147 12.06 1.68 16.08
C ASN A 147 12.87 1.78 14.77
N MET A 148 12.37 2.53 13.79
CA MET A 148 13.02 2.75 12.49
C MET A 148 12.85 4.19 12.00
N GLY A 149 13.23 5.17 12.83
CA GLY A 149 13.29 6.58 12.46
C GLY A 149 11.96 7.33 12.48
N LEU A 150 10.88 6.73 12.97
CA LEU A 150 9.61 7.41 13.25
C LEU A 150 9.58 7.82 14.73
N ASP A 151 9.50 9.14 14.98
CA ASP A 151 9.49 9.76 16.30
C ASP A 151 8.05 10.01 16.77
N ILE A 152 7.39 8.97 17.24
CA ILE A 152 6.06 8.98 17.84
C ILE A 152 6.06 8.19 19.14
N ASN A 153 4.96 8.22 19.91
CA ASN A 153 4.82 7.36 21.09
C ASN A 153 4.60 5.90 20.68
N CYS A 154 5.67 5.11 20.70
CA CYS A 154 5.66 3.69 20.32
C CYS A 154 5.37 2.74 21.51
N ASP A 155 5.11 3.27 22.71
CA ASP A 155 4.84 2.48 23.93
C ASP A 155 3.33 2.26 24.17
N VAL A 156 2.49 2.81 23.30
CA VAL A 156 1.03 2.65 23.35
C VAL A 156 0.56 1.73 22.23
N TRP A 157 -0.55 1.04 22.45
CA TRP A 157 -1.18 0.20 21.45
C TRP A 157 -2.68 0.50 21.36
N PRO A 158 -3.25 0.70 20.18
CA PRO A 158 -2.54 0.95 18.91
C PRO A 158 -1.85 2.31 18.91
N GLU A 159 -0.78 2.43 18.14
CA GLU A 159 -0.05 3.67 17.97
C GLU A 159 -0.86 4.68 17.15
N SER A 160 -0.48 5.96 17.21
CA SER A 160 -1.21 7.06 16.60
C SER A 160 -0.89 7.25 15.11
N ASP A 161 -1.86 7.02 14.23
CA ASP A 161 -1.74 7.37 12.81
C ASP A 161 -1.67 8.88 12.58
N ILE A 162 -2.28 9.67 13.46
CA ILE A 162 -2.21 11.14 13.39
C ILE A 162 -0.77 11.58 13.63
N GLU A 163 -0.13 11.11 14.72
CA GLU A 163 1.28 11.43 14.98
C GLU A 163 2.18 10.97 13.83
N MET A 164 1.95 9.76 13.29
CA MET A 164 2.71 9.27 12.13
C MET A 164 2.63 10.26 10.96
N ILE A 165 1.44 10.72 10.60
CA ILE A 165 1.25 11.65 9.48
C ILE A 165 1.90 13.00 9.79
N GLU A 166 1.69 13.56 10.99
CA GLU A 166 2.26 14.85 11.43
C GLU A 166 3.80 14.85 11.43
N LYS A 167 4.43 13.71 11.71
CA LYS A 167 5.89 13.56 11.73
C LYS A 167 6.50 13.23 10.37
N THR A 168 5.70 12.88 9.38
CA THR A 168 6.24 12.34 8.12
C THR A 168 5.83 13.13 6.87
N TYR A 169 4.74 13.90 6.88
CA TYR A 169 4.30 14.63 5.69
C TYR A 169 5.35 15.62 5.18
N THR A 170 6.18 16.18 6.07
CA THR A 170 7.27 17.09 5.73
C THR A 170 8.42 16.41 4.97
N ASP A 171 8.50 15.07 4.98
CA ASP A 171 9.54 14.36 4.23
C ASP A 171 9.37 14.53 2.71
N TYR A 172 8.15 14.85 2.25
CA TYR A 172 7.83 14.86 0.82
C TYR A 172 7.06 16.08 0.34
N ILE A 173 6.40 16.85 1.24
CA ILE A 173 5.48 17.91 0.78
C ILE A 173 6.19 19.04 0.04
N ASP A 174 7.42 19.34 0.44
CA ASP A 174 8.24 20.40 -0.15
C ASP A 174 9.29 19.84 -1.15
N SER A 175 9.09 18.62 -1.62
CA SER A 175 10.02 18.00 -2.58
C SER A 175 9.89 18.60 -3.96
N ASP A 176 11.00 18.96 -4.60
CA ASP A 176 11.07 19.39 -6.00
C ASP A 176 10.75 18.24 -6.99
N LYS A 177 10.80 16.99 -6.52
CA LYS A 177 10.48 15.82 -7.32
C LYS A 177 9.08 15.30 -6.97
N PRO A 178 8.36 14.75 -7.93
CA PRO A 178 7.11 14.07 -7.63
C PRO A 178 7.34 12.91 -6.65
N PHE A 179 6.33 12.59 -5.88
CA PHE A 179 6.44 11.57 -4.84
C PHE A 179 5.28 10.58 -4.84
N MET A 180 5.59 9.39 -4.33
CA MET A 180 4.63 8.40 -3.88
C MET A 180 4.83 8.17 -2.38
N ALA A 181 3.83 8.46 -1.56
CA ALA A 181 3.83 8.19 -0.13
C ALA A 181 2.79 7.12 0.21
N TYR A 182 3.25 6.03 0.82
CA TYR A 182 2.44 4.92 1.27
C TYR A 182 2.30 4.93 2.79
N TYR A 183 1.06 4.85 3.26
CA TYR A 183 0.73 4.79 4.69
C TYR A 183 -0.01 3.51 5.02
N MET A 184 0.54 2.72 5.91
CA MET A 184 -0.15 1.60 6.55
C MET A 184 -0.60 2.03 7.94
N THR A 185 -1.90 2.26 8.12
CA THR A 185 -2.47 2.72 9.38
C THR A 185 -2.56 1.59 10.41
N VAL A 186 -2.71 1.94 11.68
CA VAL A 186 -2.82 0.99 12.79
C VAL A 186 -3.83 1.41 13.86
N SER A 187 -4.18 2.71 13.97
CA SER A 187 -5.08 3.20 15.03
C SER A 187 -6.45 2.52 15.02
N GLY A 188 -6.92 2.04 13.87
CA GLY A 188 -8.15 1.26 13.73
C GLY A 188 -8.03 -0.21 14.08
N HIS A 189 -6.83 -0.70 14.42
CA HIS A 189 -6.61 -2.10 14.73
C HIS A 189 -7.43 -2.53 15.95
N MET A 190 -8.10 -3.68 15.84
CA MET A 190 -9.01 -4.23 16.85
C MET A 190 -10.33 -3.45 17.08
N LEU A 191 -10.56 -2.38 16.35
CA LEU A 191 -11.85 -1.70 16.33
C LEU A 191 -12.84 -2.34 15.36
N SER A 192 -12.64 -3.60 15.02
CA SER A 192 -13.53 -4.35 14.13
C SER A 192 -14.97 -4.26 14.62
N LEU A 193 -15.88 -3.81 13.74
CA LEU A 193 -17.32 -3.68 14.00
C LEU A 193 -18.01 -5.00 14.40
N ILE A 194 -17.32 -6.13 14.27
CA ILE A 194 -17.79 -7.45 14.73
C ILE A 194 -17.91 -7.51 16.25
N HIS A 195 -17.23 -6.62 16.96
CA HIS A 195 -17.20 -6.61 18.45
C HIS A 195 -18.00 -5.47 19.08
N ILE A 196 -18.75 -4.74 18.28
CA ILE A 196 -19.64 -3.66 18.75
C ILE A 196 -21.09 -4.16 18.85
#